data_f97c184c3d2f61ed8e509b795bb762e6
#
_entry.id   f97c184c3d2f61ed8e509b795bb762e6
#
_cell.length_a   1.000
_cell.length_b   1.000
_cell.length_c   1.000
_cell.angle_alpha   90.00
_cell.angle_beta   90.00
_cell.angle_gamma   90.00
#
_symmetry.space_group_name_H-M   'P 1'
#
loop_
_entity.id
_entity.type
_entity.pdbx_description
1 polymer ?
#
loop_
_entity_poly.entity_id
_entity_poly.type
_entity_poly.pdbx_seq_one_letter_code
_entity_poly.pdbx_strand_id
1 'polypeptide(L)'
;ANGLIGIKEEFSGYNPSWIFCSKDDPQIRLKFINWWSYQRKMQANMVALLHKLSIAFPDKNFVLRPHPAEDSNFYEVVFETAKNVFVNKTGTVHPWLMAADLLVHDCCTTAVESFLAETPIINYRPIEDEGFDVKFPNQCGTKCESEDEVIEAINNMRHDRKGFVKKNSLTPSSKSLLKNIESDIYDEFVTLVSKM
;
A
#
# COMPACT_ATOMS: atom_id res chain seq x y z
N ALA A 1 8.98 23.94 8.95
CA ALA A 1 8.09 23.21 8.08
C ALA A 1 8.60 21.82 7.67
N ASN A 2 9.84 21.52 7.97
CA ASN A 2 10.53 20.37 7.38
C ASN A 2 10.57 19.13 8.27
N GLY A 3 9.68 19.04 9.24
CA GLY A 3 9.63 17.90 10.17
C GLY A 3 8.96 16.64 9.62
N LEU A 4 8.35 16.74 8.44
CA LEU A 4 7.65 15.62 7.82
C LEU A 4 8.54 15.01 6.71
N ILE A 5 9.57 14.30 7.13
CA ILE A 5 10.46 13.60 6.19
C ILE A 5 9.62 12.72 5.25
N GLY A 6 9.79 12.90 3.94
CA GLY A 6 9.07 12.16 2.90
C GLY A 6 7.64 12.59 2.63
N ILE A 7 7.13 13.64 3.30
CA ILE A 7 5.78 14.17 3.06
C ILE A 7 5.90 15.63 2.61
N LYS A 8 5.24 15.97 1.51
CA LYS A 8 5.18 17.34 1.00
C LYS A 8 4.40 18.25 1.93
N GLU A 9 4.72 19.55 1.92
CA GLU A 9 3.92 20.59 2.61
C GLU A 9 2.44 20.57 2.17
N GLU A 10 2.19 20.20 0.94
CA GLU A 10 0.87 20.01 0.35
C GLU A 10 0.24 18.67 0.72
N PHE A 11 0.31 18.30 1.98
CA PHE A 11 -0.40 17.15 2.53
C PHE A 11 -1.92 17.32 2.49
N SER A 12 -2.39 18.34 1.77
CA SER A 12 -3.77 18.78 1.69
C SER A 12 -4.74 17.70 1.21
N GLY A 13 -4.30 16.76 0.35
CA GLY A 13 -5.14 15.66 -0.10
C GLY A 13 -5.30 14.51 0.90
N TYR A 14 -4.50 14.50 1.97
CA TYR A 14 -4.48 13.44 2.99
C TYR A 14 -4.79 13.94 4.38
N ASN A 15 -5.22 15.18 4.48
CA ASN A 15 -5.69 15.69 5.75
C ASN A 15 -6.95 14.90 6.14
N PRO A 16 -6.88 14.04 7.15
CA PRO A 16 -8.09 13.45 7.67
C PRO A 16 -9.04 14.60 8.02
N SER A 17 -10.30 14.50 7.62
CA SER A 17 -11.30 15.58 7.84
C SER A 17 -11.37 16.08 9.29
N TRP A 18 -10.97 15.21 10.24
CA TRP A 18 -10.89 15.57 11.65
C TRP A 18 -9.77 16.55 12.03
N ILE A 19 -8.71 16.73 11.21
CA ILE A 19 -7.65 17.73 11.46
C ILE A 19 -8.17 19.15 11.29
N PHE A 20 -9.15 19.35 10.42
CA PHE A 20 -9.72 20.65 10.13
C PHE A 20 -10.78 21.10 11.14
N CYS A 21 -11.30 20.18 11.97
CA CYS A 21 -12.46 20.46 12.80
C CYS A 21 -12.18 21.34 14.04
N SER A 22 -10.94 21.37 14.55
CA SER A 22 -10.53 22.32 15.60
C SER A 22 -9.03 22.27 15.80
N LYS A 23 -8.30 23.23 15.24
CA LYS A 23 -6.83 23.34 15.41
C LYS A 23 -6.42 23.56 16.87
N ASP A 24 -7.33 24.03 17.70
CA ASP A 24 -7.06 24.42 19.08
C ASP A 24 -7.45 23.31 20.09
N ASP A 25 -8.10 22.24 19.64
CA ASP A 25 -8.43 21.12 20.51
C ASP A 25 -7.19 20.25 20.78
N PRO A 26 -6.73 20.15 22.04
CA PRO A 26 -5.55 19.36 22.41
C PRO A 26 -5.70 17.86 22.07
N GLN A 27 -6.91 17.32 22.13
CA GLN A 27 -7.17 15.90 21.84
C GLN A 27 -7.04 15.63 20.34
N ILE A 28 -7.51 16.53 19.50
CA ILE A 28 -7.33 16.42 18.04
C ILE A 28 -5.86 16.52 17.67
N ARG A 29 -5.12 17.44 18.31
CA ARG A 29 -3.66 17.53 18.10
C ARG A 29 -2.94 16.27 18.52
N LEU A 30 -3.27 15.71 19.67
CA LEU A 30 -2.66 14.46 20.15
C LEU A 30 -2.95 13.30 19.18
N LYS A 31 -4.18 13.17 18.71
CA LYS A 31 -4.57 12.16 17.71
C LYS A 31 -3.77 12.32 16.42
N PHE A 32 -3.57 13.55 15.96
CA PHE A 32 -2.76 13.84 14.78
C PHE A 32 -1.29 13.43 15.00
N ILE A 33 -0.70 13.79 16.14
CA ILE A 33 0.69 13.44 16.47
C ILE A 33 0.86 11.93 16.51
N ASN A 34 -0.08 11.20 17.10
CA ASN A 34 -0.04 9.75 17.18
C ASN A 34 -0.15 9.10 15.79
N TRP A 35 -1.11 9.56 14.96
CA TRP A 35 -1.25 9.12 13.58
C TRP A 35 0.03 9.42 12.77
N TRP A 36 0.56 10.62 12.87
CA TRP A 36 1.80 10.99 12.18
C TRP A 36 2.98 10.13 12.62
N SER A 37 3.13 9.89 13.92
CA SER A 37 4.16 9.02 14.47
C SER A 37 4.04 7.60 13.94
N TYR A 38 2.81 7.07 13.89
CA TYR A 38 2.52 5.76 13.31
C TYR A 38 2.95 5.70 11.84
N GLN A 39 2.54 6.67 11.02
CA GLN A 39 2.91 6.73 9.60
C GLN A 39 4.42 6.81 9.38
N ARG A 40 5.16 7.54 10.23
CA ARG A 40 6.64 7.61 10.14
C ARG A 40 7.32 6.29 10.47
N LYS A 41 6.82 5.58 11.46
CA LYS A 41 7.32 4.24 11.80
C LYS A 41 7.07 3.26 10.65
N MET A 42 5.88 3.26 10.06
CA MET A 42 5.58 2.41 8.90
C MET A 42 6.47 2.73 7.71
N GLN A 43 6.64 4.01 7.37
CA GLN A 43 7.53 4.43 6.30
C GLN A 43 8.97 3.95 6.53
N ALA A 44 9.48 4.10 7.73
CA ALA A 44 10.84 3.65 8.08
C ALA A 44 10.98 2.14 7.91
N ASN A 45 9.99 1.35 8.36
CA ASN A 45 9.98 -0.09 8.18
C ASN A 45 9.92 -0.50 6.70
N MET A 46 9.09 0.18 5.88
CA MET A 46 9.01 -0.10 4.44
C MET A 46 10.33 0.22 3.72
N VAL A 47 11.00 1.30 4.10
CA VAL A 47 12.33 1.65 3.56
C VAL A 47 13.37 0.61 3.94
N ALA A 48 13.40 0.19 5.21
CA ALA A 48 14.31 -0.86 5.68
C ALA A 48 14.05 -2.19 4.97
N LEU A 49 12.78 -2.59 4.85
CA LEU A 49 12.39 -3.78 4.09
C LEU A 49 12.89 -3.71 2.65
N LEU A 50 12.62 -2.62 1.94
CA LEU A 50 13.03 -2.48 0.54
C LEU A 50 14.55 -2.56 0.37
N HIS A 51 15.30 -1.93 1.29
CA HIS A 51 16.75 -2.05 1.30
C HIS A 51 17.19 -3.50 1.46
N LYS A 52 16.62 -4.22 2.43
CA LYS A 52 16.92 -5.64 2.66
C LYS A 52 16.57 -6.53 1.47
N LEU A 53 15.40 -6.29 0.85
CA LEU A 53 14.97 -7.02 -0.35
C LEU A 53 15.89 -6.76 -1.54
N SER A 54 16.37 -5.53 -1.73
CA SER A 54 17.28 -5.19 -2.83
C SER A 54 18.61 -5.95 -2.74
N ILE A 55 19.05 -6.27 -1.52
CA ILE A 55 20.26 -7.08 -1.27
C ILE A 55 19.95 -8.57 -1.41
N ALA A 56 18.81 -9.02 -0.85
CA ALA A 56 18.45 -10.45 -0.85
C ALA A 56 18.12 -10.98 -2.26
N PHE A 57 17.62 -10.11 -3.15
CA PHE A 57 17.21 -10.45 -4.51
C PHE A 57 17.87 -9.51 -5.54
N PRO A 58 19.18 -9.59 -5.75
CA PRO A 58 19.92 -8.66 -6.61
C PRO A 58 19.56 -8.81 -8.10
N ASP A 59 18.95 -9.93 -8.49
CA ASP A 59 18.45 -10.23 -9.83
C ASP A 59 17.03 -9.69 -10.10
N LYS A 60 16.38 -9.08 -9.10
CA LYS A 60 15.03 -8.53 -9.21
C LYS A 60 15.05 -7.02 -9.19
N ASN A 61 14.12 -6.43 -9.95
CA ASN A 61 13.87 -5.01 -9.94
C ASN A 61 12.72 -4.67 -8.97
N PHE A 62 12.94 -3.67 -8.15
CA PHE A 62 11.96 -3.15 -7.20
C PHE A 62 11.49 -1.78 -7.66
N VAL A 63 10.20 -1.61 -7.85
CA VAL A 63 9.60 -0.31 -8.17
C VAL A 63 8.94 0.24 -6.92
N LEU A 64 9.51 1.27 -6.34
CA LEU A 64 8.91 2.02 -5.25
C LEU A 64 7.97 3.07 -5.83
N ARG A 65 6.70 2.99 -5.48
CA ARG A 65 5.69 3.98 -5.83
C ARG A 65 5.25 4.75 -4.58
N PRO A 66 5.83 5.91 -4.31
CA PRO A 66 5.44 6.74 -3.19
C PRO A 66 3.96 7.13 -3.29
N HIS A 67 3.32 7.30 -2.14
CA HIS A 67 1.97 7.87 -2.09
C HIS A 67 1.96 9.26 -2.75
N PRO A 68 0.87 9.68 -3.42
CA PRO A 68 0.78 11.01 -4.05
C PRO A 68 1.17 12.19 -3.13
N ALA A 69 0.93 12.08 -1.83
CA ALA A 69 1.30 13.09 -0.84
C ALA A 69 2.76 13.01 -0.36
N GLU A 70 3.50 11.97 -0.70
CA GLU A 70 4.89 11.82 -0.27
C GLU A 70 5.84 12.53 -1.23
N ASP A 71 7.00 12.95 -0.71
CA ASP A 71 8.08 13.51 -1.50
C ASP A 71 8.94 12.38 -2.09
N SER A 72 8.92 12.26 -3.43
CA SER A 72 9.71 11.25 -4.14
C SER A 72 11.21 11.44 -3.96
N ASN A 73 11.67 12.69 -3.84
CA ASN A 73 13.08 13.02 -3.70
C ASN A 73 13.71 12.37 -2.46
N PHE A 74 12.94 12.22 -1.38
CA PHE A 74 13.40 11.48 -0.20
C PHE A 74 13.84 10.06 -0.57
N TYR A 75 13.01 9.33 -1.30
CA TYR A 75 13.29 7.95 -1.70
C TYR A 75 14.40 7.85 -2.75
N GLU A 76 14.45 8.81 -3.67
CA GLU A 76 15.52 8.90 -4.69
C GLU A 76 16.89 9.04 -4.02
N VAL A 77 17.00 9.88 -3.00
CA VAL A 77 18.24 10.05 -2.22
C VAL A 77 18.57 8.80 -1.42
N VAL A 78 17.59 8.20 -0.73
CA VAL A 78 17.80 7.00 0.10
C VAL A 78 18.29 5.82 -0.73
N PHE A 79 17.78 5.64 -1.95
CA PHE A 79 18.10 4.51 -2.83
C PHE A 79 19.04 4.87 -3.99
N GLU A 80 19.72 6.02 -3.94
CA GLU A 80 20.61 6.49 -5.01
C GLU A 80 21.65 5.46 -5.46
N THR A 81 22.17 4.68 -4.51
CA THR A 81 23.19 3.65 -4.78
C THR A 81 22.63 2.25 -5.06
N ALA A 82 21.34 2.04 -4.86
CA ALA A 82 20.69 0.76 -5.07
C ALA A 82 20.32 0.56 -6.55
N LYS A 83 21.13 -0.23 -7.28
CA LYS A 83 21.01 -0.40 -8.74
C LYS A 83 19.70 -1.05 -9.21
N ASN A 84 19.01 -1.75 -8.34
CA ASN A 84 17.78 -2.49 -8.64
C ASN A 84 16.54 -1.92 -7.96
N VAL A 85 16.61 -0.69 -7.42
CA VAL A 85 15.48 0.03 -6.86
C VAL A 85 15.17 1.26 -7.73
N PHE A 86 13.93 1.37 -8.19
CA PHE A 86 13.47 2.44 -9.08
C PHE A 86 12.32 3.19 -8.42
N VAL A 87 12.50 4.47 -8.14
CA VAL A 87 11.44 5.33 -7.61
C VAL A 87 10.63 5.88 -8.79
N ASN A 88 9.34 5.58 -8.83
CA ASN A 88 8.48 6.05 -9.92
C ASN A 88 7.09 6.44 -9.39
N LYS A 89 6.74 7.71 -9.54
CA LYS A 89 5.45 8.30 -9.14
C LYS A 89 4.54 8.61 -10.34
N THR A 90 5.03 8.42 -11.58
CA THR A 90 4.32 8.82 -12.79
C THR A 90 3.27 7.80 -13.22
N GLY A 91 2.19 8.28 -13.82
CA GLY A 91 1.12 7.47 -14.39
C GLY A 91 0.25 6.77 -13.37
N THR A 92 -0.73 6.03 -13.87
CA THR A 92 -1.64 5.21 -13.05
C THR A 92 -0.93 3.96 -12.52
N VAL A 93 -1.46 3.36 -11.47
CA VAL A 93 -0.88 2.17 -10.84
C VAL A 93 -1.17 0.88 -11.64
N HIS A 94 -2.30 0.81 -12.34
CA HIS A 94 -2.78 -0.41 -12.99
C HIS A 94 -1.77 -1.12 -13.92
N PRO A 95 -1.08 -0.43 -14.86
CA PRO A 95 -0.09 -1.11 -15.70
C PRO A 95 1.05 -1.75 -14.90
N TRP A 96 1.42 -1.12 -13.78
CA TRP A 96 2.45 -1.64 -12.89
C TRP A 96 2.00 -2.91 -12.17
N LEU A 97 0.75 -2.95 -11.69
CA LEU A 97 0.18 -4.13 -11.05
C LEU A 97 0.09 -5.32 -12.00
N MET A 98 -0.35 -5.06 -13.25
CA MET A 98 -0.44 -6.10 -14.27
C MET A 98 0.93 -6.66 -14.68
N ALA A 99 1.98 -5.84 -14.63
CA ALA A 99 3.34 -6.24 -15.00
C ALA A 99 4.15 -6.79 -13.82
N ALA A 100 3.73 -6.55 -12.58
CA ALA A 100 4.46 -6.95 -11.39
C ALA A 100 4.33 -8.46 -11.11
N ASP A 101 5.43 -9.06 -10.68
CA ASP A 101 5.41 -10.43 -10.13
C ASP A 101 4.71 -10.48 -8.78
N LEU A 102 4.80 -9.39 -8.01
CA LEU A 102 4.31 -9.29 -6.63
C LEU A 102 4.10 -7.84 -6.23
N LEU A 103 3.05 -7.58 -5.45
CA LEU A 103 2.88 -6.34 -4.69
C LEU A 103 3.26 -6.57 -3.23
N VAL A 104 4.09 -5.68 -2.67
CA VAL A 104 4.25 -5.51 -1.22
C VAL A 104 3.62 -4.19 -0.83
N HIS A 105 2.73 -4.20 0.15
CA HIS A 105 2.01 -3.00 0.58
C HIS A 105 1.84 -2.93 2.10
N ASP A 106 1.45 -1.75 2.56
CA ASP A 106 0.90 -1.48 3.87
C ASP A 106 -0.33 -0.58 3.74
N CYS A 107 -1.48 -0.99 4.25
CA CYS A 107 -2.73 -0.23 4.32
C CYS A 107 -3.18 0.45 2.99
N CYS A 108 -2.67 0.05 1.85
CA CYS A 108 -2.88 0.72 0.57
C CYS A 108 -4.05 0.11 -0.20
N THR A 109 -4.96 0.95 -0.73
CA THR A 109 -6.07 0.53 -1.60
C THR A 109 -5.60 -0.19 -2.88
N THR A 110 -4.37 0.05 -3.31
CA THR A 110 -3.70 -0.68 -4.41
C THR A 110 -3.71 -2.20 -4.22
N ALA A 111 -3.76 -2.67 -2.95
CA ALA A 111 -3.90 -4.09 -2.66
C ALA A 111 -5.22 -4.68 -3.18
N VAL A 112 -6.31 -3.92 -3.14
CA VAL A 112 -7.60 -4.34 -3.67
C VAL A 112 -7.55 -4.46 -5.19
N GLU A 113 -6.90 -3.49 -5.85
CA GLU A 113 -6.68 -3.51 -7.30
C GLU A 113 -5.81 -4.70 -7.71
N SER A 114 -4.73 -4.99 -6.95
CA SER A 114 -3.88 -6.18 -7.15
C SER A 114 -4.64 -7.49 -6.95
N PHE A 115 -5.53 -7.53 -5.95
CA PHE A 115 -6.38 -8.69 -5.73
C PHE A 115 -7.27 -8.98 -6.95
N LEU A 116 -7.87 -7.94 -7.54
CA LEU A 116 -8.69 -8.05 -8.75
C LEU A 116 -7.87 -8.43 -9.99
N ALA A 117 -6.62 -7.99 -10.06
CA ALA A 117 -5.68 -8.33 -11.14
C ALA A 117 -5.00 -9.70 -10.97
N GLU A 118 -5.33 -10.47 -9.91
CA GLU A 118 -4.68 -11.74 -9.55
C GLU A 118 -3.16 -11.62 -9.38
N THR A 119 -2.68 -10.43 -9.06
CA THR A 119 -1.28 -10.20 -8.72
C THR A 119 -1.01 -10.71 -7.30
N PRO A 120 0.05 -11.51 -7.04
CA PRO A 120 0.41 -11.91 -5.71
C PRO A 120 0.59 -10.72 -4.77
N ILE A 121 0.17 -10.84 -3.51
CA ILE A 121 0.17 -9.73 -2.55
C ILE A 121 0.79 -10.17 -1.24
N ILE A 122 1.73 -9.37 -0.74
CA ILE A 122 2.23 -9.42 0.63
C ILE A 122 1.80 -8.14 1.35
N ASN A 123 1.14 -8.31 2.48
CA ASN A 123 0.76 -7.24 3.38
C ASN A 123 1.79 -7.18 4.52
N TYR A 124 2.73 -6.25 4.45
CA TYR A 124 3.78 -6.08 5.43
C TYR A 124 3.31 -5.22 6.60
N ARG A 125 3.18 -5.84 7.78
CA ARG A 125 2.57 -5.25 8.97
C ARG A 125 3.48 -5.40 10.21
N PRO A 126 4.66 -4.76 10.24
CA PRO A 126 5.58 -4.84 11.38
C PRO A 126 5.05 -4.14 12.63
N ILE A 127 4.10 -3.24 12.47
CA ILE A 127 3.35 -2.59 13.55
C ILE A 127 1.87 -2.51 13.13
N GLU A 128 0.98 -2.50 14.11
CA GLU A 128 -0.45 -2.39 13.91
C GLU A 128 -1.05 -1.37 14.87
N ASP A 129 -2.08 -0.65 14.42
CA ASP A 129 -2.89 0.23 15.24
C ASP A 129 -4.33 0.28 14.71
N GLU A 130 -5.26 -0.28 15.49
CA GLU A 130 -6.68 -0.37 15.09
C GLU A 130 -7.34 1.00 14.80
N GLY A 131 -6.80 2.08 15.35
CA GLY A 131 -7.30 3.44 15.14
C GLY A 131 -6.81 4.07 13.84
N PHE A 132 -5.74 3.55 13.25
CA PHE A 132 -5.09 4.13 12.06
C PHE A 132 -5.02 3.17 10.87
N ASP A 133 -5.26 1.88 11.11
CA ASP A 133 -5.24 0.87 10.06
C ASP A 133 -6.45 0.94 9.14
N VAL A 134 -6.21 0.78 7.84
CA VAL A 134 -7.28 0.65 6.85
C VAL A 134 -7.63 -0.82 6.71
N LYS A 135 -8.71 -1.24 7.36
CA LYS A 135 -9.07 -2.66 7.54
C LYS A 135 -9.20 -3.46 6.26
N PHE A 136 -9.82 -2.89 5.21
CA PHE A 136 -10.14 -3.63 4.00
C PHE A 136 -8.90 -3.99 3.16
N PRO A 137 -8.00 -3.04 2.81
CA PRO A 137 -6.75 -3.38 2.13
C PRO A 137 -5.88 -4.36 2.90
N ASN A 138 -5.88 -4.28 4.24
CA ASN A 138 -5.10 -5.16 5.10
C ASN A 138 -5.58 -6.61 5.14
N GLN A 139 -6.74 -6.91 4.56
CA GLN A 139 -7.20 -8.29 4.35
C GLN A 139 -6.70 -8.89 3.04
N CYS A 140 -6.13 -8.08 2.15
CA CYS A 140 -5.60 -8.54 0.89
C CYS A 140 -4.16 -9.02 1.05
N GLY A 141 -3.91 -10.26 0.69
CA GLY A 141 -2.56 -10.81 0.63
C GLY A 141 -2.13 -11.60 1.86
N THR A 142 -0.91 -12.11 1.78
CA THR A 142 -0.26 -12.83 2.88
C THR A 142 0.29 -11.81 3.88
N LYS A 143 -0.20 -11.85 5.11
CA LYS A 143 0.32 -11.00 6.19
C LYS A 143 1.71 -11.45 6.59
N CYS A 144 2.65 -10.49 6.69
CA CYS A 144 3.99 -10.67 7.21
C CYS A 144 4.28 -9.57 8.25
N GLU A 145 4.81 -9.96 9.40
CA GLU A 145 5.09 -9.05 10.53
C GLU A 145 6.57 -8.71 10.65
N SER A 146 7.42 -9.44 9.93
CA SER A 146 8.86 -9.21 9.88
C SER A 146 9.38 -9.23 8.45
N GLU A 147 10.57 -8.64 8.26
CA GLU A 147 11.28 -8.65 6.98
C GLU A 147 11.65 -10.07 6.53
N ASP A 148 11.99 -10.95 7.48
CA ASP A 148 12.34 -12.35 7.19
C ASP A 148 11.13 -13.13 6.69
N GLU A 149 9.94 -12.90 7.28
CA GLU A 149 8.69 -13.46 6.77
C GLU A 149 8.36 -12.98 5.36
N VAL A 150 8.65 -11.72 5.02
CA VAL A 150 8.49 -11.22 3.64
C VAL A 150 9.42 -11.95 2.68
N ILE A 151 10.68 -12.15 3.04
CA ILE A 151 11.65 -12.91 2.22
C ILE A 151 11.19 -14.35 2.02
N GLU A 152 10.73 -15.01 3.08
CA GLU A 152 10.18 -16.37 3.01
C GLU A 152 8.93 -16.41 2.13
N ALA A 153 8.01 -15.47 2.28
CA ALA A 153 6.81 -15.39 1.45
C ALA A 153 7.14 -15.20 -0.04
N ILE A 154 8.13 -14.36 -0.38
CA ILE A 154 8.63 -14.20 -1.75
C ILE A 154 9.17 -15.52 -2.30
N ASN A 155 9.98 -16.25 -1.53
CA ASN A 155 10.50 -17.54 -1.95
C ASN A 155 9.39 -18.56 -2.16
N ASN A 156 8.41 -18.62 -1.26
CA ASN A 156 7.24 -19.49 -1.39
C ASN A 156 6.42 -19.15 -2.65
N MET A 157 6.20 -17.86 -2.93
CA MET A 157 5.52 -17.39 -4.15
C MET A 157 6.27 -17.81 -5.42
N ARG A 158 7.60 -17.74 -5.42
CA ARG A 158 8.42 -18.17 -6.57
C ARG A 158 8.29 -19.66 -6.86
N HIS A 159 8.08 -20.50 -5.83
CA HIS A 159 7.89 -21.94 -5.98
C HIS A 159 6.47 -22.31 -6.42
N ASP A 160 5.44 -21.62 -5.91
CA ASP A 160 4.03 -21.88 -6.24
C ASP A 160 3.21 -20.57 -6.28
N ARG A 161 3.33 -19.85 -7.41
CA ARG A 161 2.59 -18.62 -7.64
C ARG A 161 1.07 -18.80 -7.56
N LYS A 162 0.56 -19.89 -8.16
CA LYS A 162 -0.90 -20.14 -8.20
C LYS A 162 -1.46 -20.46 -6.82
N GLY A 163 -0.77 -21.29 -6.06
CA GLY A 163 -1.15 -21.57 -4.68
C GLY A 163 -1.03 -20.36 -3.77
N PHE A 164 -0.03 -19.51 -4.01
CA PHE A 164 0.14 -18.26 -3.28
C PHE A 164 -1.03 -17.29 -3.52
N VAL A 165 -1.43 -17.08 -4.78
CA VAL A 165 -2.59 -16.23 -5.13
C VAL A 165 -3.89 -16.78 -4.55
N LYS A 166 -4.10 -18.10 -4.53
CA LYS A 166 -5.28 -18.71 -3.90
C LYS A 166 -5.39 -18.43 -2.41
N LYS A 167 -4.27 -18.30 -1.69
CA LYS A 167 -4.24 -17.96 -0.27
C LYS A 167 -4.61 -16.49 0.00
N ASN A 168 -4.52 -15.63 -1.01
CA ASN A 168 -4.93 -14.22 -0.92
C ASN A 168 -6.44 -14.02 -0.84
N SER A 169 -7.20 -15.04 -0.43
CA SER A 169 -8.66 -14.99 -0.39
C SER A 169 -9.17 -13.99 0.63
N LEU A 170 -9.99 -13.05 0.15
CA LEU A 170 -10.77 -12.16 1.00
C LEU A 170 -11.76 -12.97 1.86
N THR A 171 -12.04 -12.47 3.06
CA THR A 171 -13.11 -13.00 3.89
C THR A 171 -14.47 -12.90 3.17
N PRO A 172 -15.48 -13.74 3.51
CA PRO A 172 -16.82 -13.62 2.91
C PRO A 172 -17.43 -12.22 3.05
N SER A 173 -17.21 -11.55 4.18
CA SER A 173 -17.68 -10.18 4.42
C SER A 173 -16.96 -9.16 3.51
N SER A 174 -15.69 -9.34 3.26
CA SER A 174 -14.93 -8.47 2.36
C SER A 174 -15.28 -8.71 0.89
N LYS A 175 -15.56 -9.97 0.51
CA LYS A 175 -16.08 -10.29 -0.83
C LYS A 175 -17.42 -9.63 -1.09
N SER A 176 -18.29 -9.52 -0.09
CA SER A 176 -19.58 -8.83 -0.26
C SER A 176 -19.46 -7.33 -0.49
N LEU A 177 -18.33 -6.72 -0.09
CA LEU A 177 -18.04 -5.31 -0.37
C LEU A 177 -17.59 -5.09 -1.83
N LEU A 178 -17.01 -6.11 -2.45
CA LEU A 178 -16.71 -6.14 -3.88
C LEU A 178 -17.96 -6.63 -4.62
N LYS A 179 -19.05 -5.84 -4.57
CA LYS A 179 -20.32 -6.18 -5.23
C LYS A 179 -20.05 -6.62 -6.66
N ASN A 180 -20.45 -7.87 -6.96
CA ASN A 180 -20.69 -8.38 -8.30
C ASN A 180 -19.69 -7.90 -9.36
N ILE A 181 -18.41 -8.25 -9.18
CA ILE A 181 -17.42 -8.11 -10.26
C ILE A 181 -17.82 -8.94 -11.50
N GLU A 182 -18.73 -9.91 -11.31
CA GLU A 182 -19.34 -10.70 -12.36
C GLU A 182 -20.55 -10.03 -13.02
N SER A 183 -21.15 -9.00 -12.41
CA SER A 183 -22.17 -8.19 -13.06
C SER A 183 -21.47 -7.12 -13.89
N ASP A 184 -21.92 -6.97 -15.13
CA ASP A 184 -21.39 -5.97 -16.04
C ASP A 184 -21.64 -4.57 -15.46
N ILE A 185 -20.62 -4.03 -14.77
CA ILE A 185 -20.65 -2.68 -14.15
C ILE A 185 -21.05 -1.63 -15.18
N TYR A 186 -20.75 -1.89 -16.46
CA TYR A 186 -21.13 -1.03 -17.57
C TYR A 186 -22.66 -1.00 -17.74
N ASP A 187 -23.34 -2.14 -17.69
CA ASP A 187 -24.79 -2.23 -17.81
C ASP A 187 -25.51 -1.63 -16.59
N GLU A 188 -24.97 -1.81 -15.39
CA GLU A 188 -25.48 -1.11 -14.19
C GLU A 188 -25.32 0.41 -14.31
N PHE A 189 -24.16 0.89 -14.77
CA PHE A 189 -23.89 2.31 -14.98
C PHE A 189 -24.81 2.91 -16.05
N VAL A 190 -24.94 2.27 -17.20
CA VAL A 190 -25.86 2.69 -18.27
C VAL A 190 -27.31 2.73 -17.78
N THR A 191 -27.72 1.73 -17.00
CA THR A 191 -29.07 1.69 -16.41
C THR A 191 -29.29 2.81 -15.39
N LEU A 192 -28.26 3.21 -14.64
CA LEU A 192 -28.35 4.30 -13.68
C LEU A 192 -28.44 5.65 -14.38
N VAL A 193 -27.63 5.88 -15.40
CA VAL A 193 -27.60 7.13 -16.17
C VAL A 193 -28.87 7.31 -17.00
N SER A 194 -29.46 6.23 -17.52
CA SER A 194 -30.71 6.29 -18.31
C SER A 194 -31.98 6.58 -17.47
N LYS A 195 -31.86 6.53 -16.13
CA LYS A 195 -32.94 6.87 -15.17
C LYS A 195 -32.82 8.27 -14.61
N MET A 196 -31.77 9.01 -14.96
CA MET A 196 -31.57 10.43 -14.60
C MET A 196 -32.10 11.34 -15.71
#